data_fac5aeb1aee3429dbb19e4a2ca1454ed
#
_entry.id   fac5aeb1aee3429dbb19e4a2ca1454ed
#
_cell.length_a   1.000
_cell.length_b   1.000
_cell.length_c   1.000
_cell.angle_alpha   90.00
_cell.angle_beta   90.00
_cell.angle_gamma   90.00
#
_symmetry.space_group_name_H-M   'P 1'
#
loop_
_entity.id
_entity.type
_entity.pdbx_description
1 polymer ?
#
loop_
_entity_poly.entity_id
_entity_poly.type
_entity_poly.pdbx_seq_one_letter_code
_entity_poly.pdbx_strand_id
1 'polypeptide(L)'
;VTLWLSLKQQSIELALMAMIIAYLAPFTLPVRNATAIELVAYYLVINIAVAVLSTFRPWKVLNQIAFLMTVVVGGAYAFYQGKASERDMLAVLVLAHSTVFIWLSFRYSQLLAREDLTQFKLKPILDVALIFAAPIVAFAFLYVMYFEETIWQAGFSLGFAALYAMLYQLLKRAHSVELIAQSYLSLTLVFLALIPPILLPDQWGVVGWSVEGALIFMYALYRNSVLSRYLAMGLLAVAGLSSLYYVVELNHFPTEVYWALCLSYFAVVAVANSVERFRQQLSFATIAFFCLQLLSATSMLFILLLDEIDSKSQVTMALPIIVLLYTVLNEWLLYRKASWSWLLPKWIGLIPLYAVAFIFLVGLSHDGVIMWSSGLDRLLFALTSGLLTLLWLRPLQGVEDEQEWVSLGALLSLALT
;
A
#
# COMPACT_ATOMS: atom_id res chain seq x y z
N VAL A 1 3.84 45.45 -3.14
CA VAL A 1 3.14 46.36 -4.04
C VAL A 1 2.61 45.61 -5.26
N THR A 2 3.40 44.86 -6.01
CA THR A 2 2.99 44.14 -7.23
C THR A 2 1.91 43.06 -6.98
N LEU A 3 1.98 42.33 -5.89
CA LEU A 3 0.94 41.36 -5.50
C LEU A 3 -0.40 42.05 -5.18
N TRP A 4 -0.36 43.20 -4.52
CA TRP A 4 -1.57 43.99 -4.24
C TRP A 4 -2.17 44.59 -5.52
N LEU A 5 -1.31 44.99 -6.46
CA LEU A 5 -1.74 45.50 -7.78
C LEU A 5 -2.40 44.40 -8.60
N SER A 6 -1.87 43.14 -8.56
CA SER A 6 -2.46 42.00 -9.24
C SER A 6 -3.86 41.66 -8.72
N LEU A 7 -4.10 41.83 -7.41
CA LEU A 7 -5.44 41.68 -6.83
C LEU A 7 -6.41 42.75 -7.39
N LYS A 8 -5.96 44.00 -7.45
CA LYS A 8 -6.79 45.12 -7.93
C LYS A 8 -7.10 44.99 -9.42
N GLN A 9 -6.13 44.51 -10.22
CA GLN A 9 -6.29 44.33 -11.66
C GLN A 9 -6.87 42.94 -12.03
N GLN A 10 -7.04 42.05 -11.07
CA GLN A 10 -7.52 40.69 -11.26
C GLN A 10 -6.68 39.87 -12.26
N SER A 11 -5.39 40.17 -12.43
CA SER A 11 -4.48 39.54 -13.37
C SER A 11 -3.64 38.45 -12.65
N ILE A 12 -3.83 37.19 -13.05
CA ILE A 12 -3.05 36.07 -12.58
C ILE A 12 -1.62 36.13 -13.12
N GLU A 13 -1.43 36.60 -14.35
CA GLU A 13 -0.12 36.72 -15.00
C GLU A 13 0.79 37.65 -14.19
N LEU A 14 0.25 38.75 -13.73
CA LEU A 14 0.98 39.73 -12.94
C LEU A 14 1.35 39.18 -11.56
N ALA A 15 0.46 38.37 -10.95
CA ALA A 15 0.74 37.65 -9.70
C ALA A 15 1.83 36.60 -9.89
N LEU A 16 1.78 35.83 -10.97
CA LEU A 16 2.78 34.81 -11.29
C LEU A 16 4.15 35.44 -11.55
N MET A 17 4.24 36.48 -12.35
CA MET A 17 5.50 37.18 -12.59
C MET A 17 6.10 37.75 -11.30
N ALA A 18 5.29 38.40 -10.47
CA ALA A 18 5.74 38.95 -9.19
C ALA A 18 6.27 37.84 -8.26
N MET A 19 5.62 36.71 -8.24
CA MET A 19 6.01 35.54 -7.43
C MET A 19 7.33 34.92 -7.93
N ILE A 20 7.45 34.65 -9.23
CA ILE A 20 8.67 34.07 -9.81
C ILE A 20 9.87 35.00 -9.54
N ILE A 21 9.72 36.29 -9.75
CA ILE A 21 10.77 37.30 -9.45
C ILE A 21 11.14 37.24 -7.95
N ALA A 22 10.15 37.14 -7.05
CA ALA A 22 10.41 37.05 -5.62
C ALA A 22 11.20 35.81 -5.24
N TYR A 23 10.88 34.61 -5.80
CA TYR A 23 11.64 33.37 -5.53
C TYR A 23 13.05 33.40 -6.11
N LEU A 24 13.25 34.06 -7.25
CA LEU A 24 14.56 34.18 -7.89
C LEU A 24 15.42 35.31 -7.32
N ALA A 25 14.82 36.26 -6.58
CA ALA A 25 15.53 37.42 -6.06
C ALA A 25 16.80 37.09 -5.26
N PRO A 26 16.87 36.08 -4.37
CA PRO A 26 18.07 35.75 -3.65
C PRO A 26 19.25 35.33 -4.52
N PHE A 27 18.99 34.85 -5.73
CA PHE A 27 20.04 34.38 -6.67
C PHE A 27 20.43 35.49 -7.67
N THR A 28 19.60 36.49 -7.87
CA THR A 28 19.83 37.55 -8.84
C THR A 28 20.41 38.82 -8.20
N LEU A 29 20.22 38.99 -6.92
CA LEU A 29 20.77 40.13 -6.18
C LEU A 29 22.15 39.78 -5.63
N PRO A 30 23.14 40.72 -5.64
CA PRO A 30 24.47 40.50 -5.09
C PRO A 30 24.44 40.50 -3.56
N VAL A 31 23.76 39.55 -2.98
CA VAL A 31 23.70 39.33 -1.53
C VAL A 31 24.82 38.39 -1.13
N ARG A 32 25.44 38.59 0.04
CA ARG A 32 26.38 37.66 0.64
C ARG A 32 25.72 36.26 0.74
N ASN A 33 26.52 35.18 0.63
CA ASN A 33 26.07 33.80 0.73
C ASN A 33 25.05 33.65 1.88
N ALA A 34 23.77 33.52 1.53
CA ALA A 34 22.72 33.30 2.48
C ALA A 34 22.87 31.93 3.12
N THR A 35 22.60 31.78 4.41
CA THR A 35 22.50 30.48 5.06
C THR A 35 21.26 29.73 4.58
N ALA A 36 21.24 28.40 4.75
CA ALA A 36 20.06 27.61 4.40
C ALA A 36 18.80 28.07 5.17
N ILE A 37 18.96 28.42 6.44
CA ILE A 37 17.89 28.95 7.28
C ILE A 37 17.33 30.27 6.71
N GLU A 38 18.20 31.20 6.31
CA GLU A 38 17.78 32.50 5.79
C GLU A 38 16.97 32.37 4.50
N LEU A 39 17.42 31.52 3.57
CA LEU A 39 16.70 31.29 2.31
C LEU A 39 15.34 30.62 2.55
N VAL A 40 15.31 29.55 3.36
CA VAL A 40 14.06 28.84 3.64
C VAL A 40 13.09 29.72 4.41
N ALA A 41 13.57 30.50 5.38
CA ALA A 41 12.74 31.47 6.10
C ALA A 41 12.20 32.59 5.17
N TYR A 42 13.02 33.05 4.24
CA TYR A 42 12.57 34.05 3.23
C TYR A 42 11.46 33.46 2.35
N TYR A 43 11.59 32.18 1.92
CA TYR A 43 10.53 31.50 1.16
C TYR A 43 9.25 31.29 1.98
N LEU A 44 9.38 31.10 3.30
CA LEU A 44 8.22 31.01 4.18
C LEU A 44 7.42 32.35 4.18
N VAL A 45 8.09 33.48 4.21
CA VAL A 45 7.42 34.77 4.12
C VAL A 45 6.68 34.93 2.79
N ILE A 46 7.30 34.54 1.68
CA ILE A 46 6.62 34.55 0.36
C ILE A 46 5.40 33.63 0.37
N ASN A 47 5.53 32.40 0.90
CA ASN A 47 4.43 31.46 0.97
C ASN A 47 3.26 31.95 1.84
N ILE A 48 3.54 32.61 2.95
CA ILE A 48 2.52 33.27 3.76
C ILE A 48 1.82 34.37 2.95
N ALA A 49 2.57 35.19 2.21
CA ALA A 49 2.00 36.26 1.36
C ALA A 49 1.10 35.63 0.26
N VAL A 50 1.53 34.54 -0.38
CA VAL A 50 0.73 33.79 -1.37
C VAL A 50 -0.52 33.20 -0.70
N ALA A 51 -0.40 32.68 0.50
CA ALA A 51 -1.52 32.12 1.25
C ALA A 51 -2.56 33.20 1.58
N VAL A 52 -2.13 34.35 2.04
CA VAL A 52 -3.00 35.51 2.27
C VAL A 52 -3.68 35.95 0.97
N LEU A 53 -2.94 36.04 -0.13
CA LEU A 53 -3.50 36.39 -1.44
C LEU A 53 -4.58 35.40 -1.86
N SER A 54 -4.35 34.07 -1.65
CA SER A 54 -5.28 33.01 -2.00
C SER A 54 -6.57 33.04 -1.18
N THR A 55 -6.61 33.70 -0.04
CA THR A 55 -7.87 33.92 0.71
C THR A 55 -8.82 34.87 0.00
N PHE A 56 -8.29 35.84 -0.76
CA PHE A 56 -9.08 36.79 -1.52
C PHE A 56 -9.40 36.28 -2.93
N ARG A 57 -8.45 35.57 -3.55
CA ARG A 57 -8.60 35.00 -4.90
C ARG A 57 -8.00 33.59 -4.93
N PRO A 58 -8.78 32.52 -5.09
CA PRO A 58 -8.33 31.15 -5.07
C PRO A 58 -7.62 30.76 -6.39
N TRP A 59 -6.46 31.34 -6.66
CA TRP A 59 -5.64 31.03 -7.83
C TRP A 59 -4.81 29.77 -7.58
N LYS A 60 -5.35 28.61 -7.95
CA LYS A 60 -4.74 27.30 -7.73
C LYS A 60 -3.32 27.17 -8.28
N VAL A 61 -3.10 27.67 -9.50
CA VAL A 61 -1.79 27.62 -10.17
C VAL A 61 -0.72 28.34 -9.37
N LEU A 62 -1.08 29.47 -8.72
CA LEU A 62 -0.15 30.22 -7.89
C LEU A 62 0.35 29.37 -6.70
N ASN A 63 -0.55 28.66 -6.03
CA ASN A 63 -0.21 27.81 -4.89
C ASN A 63 0.66 26.62 -5.30
N GLN A 64 0.40 26.01 -6.47
CA GLN A 64 1.18 24.89 -6.99
C GLN A 64 2.61 25.32 -7.37
N ILE A 65 2.76 26.48 -8.03
CA ILE A 65 4.09 27.00 -8.37
C ILE A 65 4.85 27.41 -7.10
N ALA A 66 4.17 28.05 -6.12
CA ALA A 66 4.77 28.38 -4.84
C ALA A 66 5.30 27.12 -4.13
N PHE A 67 4.51 26.05 -4.10
CA PHE A 67 4.92 24.77 -3.55
C PHE A 67 6.13 24.20 -4.31
N LEU A 68 6.06 24.15 -5.63
CA LEU A 68 7.14 23.61 -6.48
C LEU A 68 8.45 24.39 -6.27
N MET A 69 8.41 25.73 -6.29
CA MET A 69 9.58 26.57 -6.07
C MET A 69 10.18 26.36 -4.67
N THR A 70 9.34 26.24 -3.66
CA THR A 70 9.79 25.97 -2.28
C THR A 70 10.48 24.61 -2.18
N VAL A 71 9.89 23.56 -2.75
CA VAL A 71 10.41 22.18 -2.66
C VAL A 71 11.67 22.03 -3.51
N VAL A 72 11.62 22.47 -4.77
CA VAL A 72 12.75 22.24 -5.70
C VAL A 72 13.90 23.19 -5.38
N VAL A 73 13.64 24.49 -5.33
CA VAL A 73 14.73 25.46 -5.15
C VAL A 73 15.14 25.58 -3.68
N GLY A 74 14.18 25.77 -2.78
CA GLY A 74 14.44 25.88 -1.34
C GLY A 74 14.96 24.57 -0.76
N GLY A 75 14.35 23.44 -1.13
CA GLY A 75 14.75 22.11 -0.69
C GLY A 75 16.14 21.72 -1.19
N ALA A 76 16.44 21.93 -2.49
CA ALA A 76 17.77 21.68 -3.03
C ALA A 76 18.84 22.55 -2.34
N TYR A 77 18.57 23.83 -2.16
CA TYR A 77 19.52 24.72 -1.48
C TYR A 77 19.77 24.28 -0.03
N ALA A 78 18.71 23.94 0.71
CA ALA A 78 18.83 23.44 2.08
C ALA A 78 19.61 22.12 2.14
N PHE A 79 19.44 21.23 1.16
CA PHE A 79 20.19 19.98 1.08
C PHE A 79 21.67 20.17 0.84
N TYR A 80 22.06 21.11 -0.04
CA TYR A 80 23.46 21.35 -0.39
C TYR A 80 24.20 22.29 0.58
N GLN A 81 23.53 23.26 1.18
CA GLN A 81 24.12 24.29 2.01
C GLN A 81 23.81 24.18 3.50
N GLY A 82 22.87 23.28 3.87
CA GLY A 82 22.46 23.08 5.26
C GLY A 82 23.57 22.43 6.08
N LYS A 83 23.77 22.93 7.30
CA LYS A 83 24.72 22.40 8.26
C LYS A 83 24.00 21.51 9.28
N ALA A 84 24.69 20.52 9.81
CA ALA A 84 24.12 19.64 10.85
C ALA A 84 23.63 20.43 12.09
N SER A 85 24.31 21.54 12.43
CA SER A 85 23.91 22.44 13.53
C SER A 85 22.62 23.22 13.26
N GLU A 86 22.18 23.29 12.01
CA GLU A 86 20.97 24.01 11.59
C GLU A 86 19.75 23.09 11.46
N ARG A 87 19.92 21.78 11.64
CA ARG A 87 18.93 20.74 11.40
C ARG A 87 17.59 21.03 12.07
N ASP A 88 17.59 21.30 13.37
CA ASP A 88 16.35 21.45 14.13
C ASP A 88 15.57 22.71 13.71
N MET A 89 16.29 23.81 13.38
CA MET A 89 15.67 25.03 12.87
C MET A 89 15.09 24.80 11.46
N LEU A 90 15.81 24.09 10.60
CA LEU A 90 15.31 23.72 9.28
C LEU A 90 14.08 22.81 9.37
N ALA A 91 14.05 21.88 10.34
CA ALA A 91 12.88 21.03 10.58
C ALA A 91 11.64 21.88 10.99
N VAL A 92 11.82 22.85 11.89
CA VAL A 92 10.76 23.80 12.26
C VAL A 92 10.26 24.57 11.03
N LEU A 93 11.16 25.04 10.16
CA LEU A 93 10.79 25.73 8.94
C LEU A 93 10.04 24.81 7.94
N VAL A 94 10.45 23.54 7.78
CA VAL A 94 9.73 22.55 6.98
C VAL A 94 8.30 22.35 7.50
N LEU A 95 8.13 22.20 8.82
CA LEU A 95 6.81 22.10 9.44
C LEU A 95 5.97 23.36 9.25
N ALA A 96 6.58 24.53 9.33
CA ALA A 96 5.91 25.81 9.08
C ALA A 96 5.43 25.93 7.62
N HIS A 97 6.27 25.58 6.65
CA HIS A 97 5.88 25.52 5.23
C HIS A 97 4.75 24.51 5.00
N SER A 98 4.89 23.30 5.57
CA SER A 98 3.86 22.28 5.49
C SER A 98 2.52 22.78 6.02
N THR A 99 2.53 23.46 7.18
CA THR A 99 1.33 24.06 7.78
C THR A 99 0.66 25.07 6.85
N VAL A 100 1.43 25.93 6.18
CA VAL A 100 0.89 26.90 5.22
C VAL A 100 0.20 26.18 4.05
N PHE A 101 0.83 25.17 3.45
CA PHE A 101 0.27 24.45 2.30
C PHE A 101 -0.91 23.56 2.70
N ILE A 102 -0.87 22.92 3.86
CA ILE A 102 -2.00 22.15 4.41
C ILE A 102 -3.19 23.07 4.68
N TRP A 103 -2.94 24.24 5.28
CA TRP A 103 -3.97 25.23 5.53
C TRP A 103 -4.61 25.75 4.23
N LEU A 104 -3.81 26.00 3.19
CA LEU A 104 -4.31 26.38 1.87
C LEU A 104 -5.23 25.33 1.28
N SER A 105 -4.83 24.07 1.34
CA SER A 105 -5.63 22.94 0.86
C SER A 105 -6.92 22.79 1.65
N PHE A 106 -6.86 22.95 2.98
CA PHE A 106 -8.03 22.88 3.84
C PHE A 106 -8.98 24.06 3.62
N ARG A 107 -8.45 25.27 3.48
CA ARG A 107 -9.26 26.46 3.20
C ARG A 107 -9.99 26.35 1.88
N TYR A 108 -9.32 25.85 0.85
CA TYR A 108 -9.94 25.55 -0.43
C TYR A 108 -11.08 24.53 -0.29
N SER A 109 -10.87 23.47 0.48
CA SER A 109 -11.91 22.48 0.77
C SER A 109 -13.13 23.09 1.46
N GLN A 110 -12.93 24.01 2.39
CA GLN A 110 -14.01 24.73 3.06
C GLN A 110 -14.81 25.63 2.12
N LEU A 111 -14.14 26.29 1.17
CA LEU A 111 -14.81 27.11 0.15
C LEU A 111 -15.67 26.24 -0.75
N LEU A 112 -15.15 25.11 -1.20
CA LEU A 112 -15.90 24.12 -1.98
C LEU A 112 -17.11 23.56 -1.21
N ALA A 113 -17.00 23.39 0.10
CA ALA A 113 -18.09 22.89 0.94
C ALA A 113 -19.24 23.90 1.12
N ARG A 114 -18.97 25.19 0.97
CA ARG A 114 -19.96 26.27 1.15
C ARG A 114 -20.70 26.65 -0.12
N GLU A 115 -20.09 26.46 -1.27
CA GLU A 115 -20.70 26.75 -2.56
C GLU A 115 -21.47 25.52 -3.04
N ASP A 116 -22.75 25.72 -3.40
CA ASP A 116 -23.60 24.66 -4.02
C ASP A 116 -23.12 24.42 -5.46
N LEU A 117 -22.08 23.61 -5.58
CA LEU A 117 -21.28 23.43 -6.79
C LEU A 117 -21.88 22.42 -7.77
N THR A 118 -23.13 22.61 -8.18
CA THR A 118 -23.70 21.89 -9.33
C THR A 118 -22.98 22.22 -10.67
N GLN A 119 -22.17 23.27 -10.69
CA GLN A 119 -21.49 23.76 -11.92
C GLN A 119 -19.97 23.53 -11.97
N PHE A 120 -19.30 23.11 -10.89
CA PHE A 120 -17.84 22.93 -10.88
C PHE A 120 -17.46 21.47 -11.16
N LYS A 121 -16.99 21.21 -12.38
CA LYS A 121 -16.24 19.97 -12.68
C LYS A 121 -14.87 20.07 -11.99
N LEU A 122 -14.72 19.47 -10.82
CA LEU A 122 -13.42 19.21 -10.19
C LEU A 122 -12.52 18.50 -11.22
N LYS A 123 -11.35 19.08 -11.53
CA LYS A 123 -10.26 18.36 -12.19
C LYS A 123 -9.49 17.65 -11.07
N PRO A 124 -9.79 16.36 -10.76
CA PRO A 124 -9.34 15.73 -9.51
C PRO A 124 -7.82 15.72 -9.38
N ILE A 125 -7.07 15.64 -10.47
CA ILE A 125 -5.61 15.56 -10.46
C ILE A 125 -4.96 16.84 -9.93
N LEU A 126 -5.45 18.02 -10.31
CA LEU A 126 -4.86 19.31 -9.88
C LEU A 126 -5.33 19.74 -8.50
N ASP A 127 -6.60 19.42 -8.16
CA ASP A 127 -7.21 19.86 -6.92
C ASP A 127 -6.78 19.03 -5.71
N VAL A 128 -6.44 17.76 -5.93
CA VAL A 128 -6.05 16.79 -4.90
C VAL A 128 -4.52 16.66 -4.77
N ALA A 129 -3.76 17.00 -5.82
CA ALA A 129 -2.31 16.83 -5.83
C ALA A 129 -1.60 17.53 -4.65
N LEU A 130 -1.94 18.77 -4.35
CA LEU A 130 -1.33 19.53 -3.26
C LEU A 130 -1.70 18.96 -1.88
N ILE A 131 -2.89 18.35 -1.74
CA ILE A 131 -3.33 17.71 -0.48
C ILE A 131 -2.37 16.58 -0.10
N PHE A 132 -1.94 15.78 -1.07
CA PHE A 132 -1.00 14.67 -0.85
C PHE A 132 0.46 15.13 -0.87
N ALA A 133 0.84 16.02 -1.80
CA ALA A 133 2.22 16.41 -1.98
C ALA A 133 2.79 17.16 -0.76
N ALA A 134 2.02 18.06 -0.16
CA ALA A 134 2.52 18.86 0.94
C ALA A 134 2.99 18.04 2.16
N PRO A 135 2.19 17.12 2.74
CA PRO A 135 2.62 16.34 3.88
C PRO A 135 3.65 15.28 3.52
N ILE A 136 3.52 14.64 2.35
CA ILE A 136 4.45 13.58 1.92
C ILE A 136 5.85 14.16 1.74
N VAL A 137 5.98 15.30 1.06
CA VAL A 137 7.28 15.94 0.84
C VAL A 137 7.85 16.47 2.15
N ALA A 138 7.02 17.10 3.00
CA ALA A 138 7.48 17.56 4.32
C ALA A 138 7.99 16.39 5.17
N PHE A 139 7.26 15.28 5.21
CA PHE A 139 7.67 14.07 5.92
C PHE A 139 8.97 13.49 5.34
N ALA A 140 9.11 13.45 4.01
CA ALA A 140 10.33 12.95 3.36
C ALA A 140 11.55 13.78 3.77
N PHE A 141 11.45 15.13 3.80
CA PHE A 141 12.53 15.99 4.30
C PHE A 141 12.85 15.71 5.77
N LEU A 142 11.85 15.63 6.64
CA LEU A 142 12.03 15.33 8.05
C LEU A 142 12.63 13.93 8.26
N TYR A 143 12.19 12.95 7.50
CA TYR A 143 12.71 11.58 7.54
C TYR A 143 14.20 11.53 7.23
N VAL A 144 14.63 12.22 6.16
CA VAL A 144 16.05 12.30 5.78
C VAL A 144 16.87 13.09 6.81
N MET A 145 16.33 14.19 7.35
CA MET A 145 17.01 15.00 8.36
C MET A 145 17.24 14.27 9.68
N TYR A 146 16.36 13.35 10.04
CA TYR A 146 16.41 12.54 11.28
C TYR A 146 16.62 11.05 10.97
N PHE A 147 17.42 10.73 9.94
CA PHE A 147 17.56 9.37 9.42
C PHE A 147 17.99 8.34 10.47
N GLU A 148 18.83 8.72 11.45
CA GLU A 148 19.30 7.84 12.52
C GLU A 148 18.42 7.90 13.80
N GLU A 149 17.38 8.74 13.83
CA GLU A 149 16.54 8.99 15.00
C GLU A 149 15.12 8.49 14.79
N THR A 150 14.92 7.17 14.84
CA THR A 150 13.65 6.50 14.54
C THR A 150 12.47 7.01 15.39
N ILE A 151 12.73 7.42 16.65
CA ILE A 151 11.69 7.97 17.53
C ILE A 151 11.15 9.29 16.99
N TRP A 152 12.01 10.16 16.47
CA TRP A 152 11.58 11.42 15.86
C TRP A 152 10.85 11.19 14.55
N GLN A 153 11.33 10.29 13.71
CA GLN A 153 10.66 9.90 12.46
C GLN A 153 9.24 9.39 12.72
N ALA A 154 9.09 8.45 13.67
CA ALA A 154 7.78 7.95 14.08
C ALA A 154 6.90 9.04 14.71
N GLY A 155 7.50 9.94 15.51
CA GLY A 155 6.84 11.09 16.11
C GLY A 155 6.26 12.04 15.05
N PHE A 156 7.01 12.36 13.99
CA PHE A 156 6.52 13.17 12.88
C PHE A 156 5.39 12.47 12.12
N SER A 157 5.53 11.16 11.86
CA SER A 157 4.49 10.37 11.23
C SER A 157 3.18 10.40 12.03
N LEU A 158 3.27 10.17 13.35
CA LEU A 158 2.12 10.23 14.25
C LEU A 158 1.50 11.64 14.29
N GLY A 159 2.33 12.69 14.28
CA GLY A 159 1.89 14.09 14.24
C GLY A 159 1.09 14.40 12.97
N PHE A 160 1.57 13.99 11.80
CA PHE A 160 0.82 14.12 10.55
C PHE A 160 -0.46 13.29 10.55
N ALA A 161 -0.41 12.05 11.05
CA ALA A 161 -1.60 11.21 11.17
C ALA A 161 -2.68 11.88 12.03
N ALA A 162 -2.31 12.39 13.20
CA ALA A 162 -3.22 13.10 14.10
C ALA A 162 -3.81 14.37 13.46
N LEU A 163 -2.98 15.16 12.78
CA LEU A 163 -3.41 16.36 12.07
C LEU A 163 -4.45 16.02 10.99
N TYR A 164 -4.16 15.04 10.15
CA TYR A 164 -5.08 14.64 9.08
C TYR A 164 -6.35 13.96 9.59
N ALA A 165 -6.28 13.20 10.69
CA ALA A 165 -7.46 12.69 11.37
C ALA A 165 -8.37 13.81 11.88
N MET A 166 -7.79 14.87 12.43
CA MET A 166 -8.55 16.05 12.86
C MET A 166 -9.21 16.77 11.65
N LEU A 167 -8.47 16.99 10.56
CA LEU A 167 -9.01 17.61 9.35
C LEU A 167 -10.13 16.78 8.74
N TYR A 168 -10.00 15.44 8.71
CA TYR A 168 -11.07 14.53 8.31
C TYR A 168 -12.32 14.71 9.17
N GLN A 169 -12.18 14.75 10.50
CA GLN A 169 -13.32 14.93 11.41
C GLN A 169 -14.07 16.24 11.16
N LEU A 170 -13.35 17.29 10.80
CA LEU A 170 -13.94 18.61 10.50
C LEU A 170 -14.76 18.62 9.20
N LEU A 171 -14.32 17.83 8.18
CA LEU A 171 -14.95 17.84 6.85
C LEU A 171 -15.92 16.68 6.60
N LYS A 172 -15.89 15.60 7.37
CA LYS A 172 -16.67 14.37 7.12
C LYS A 172 -18.19 14.56 7.04
N ARG A 173 -18.72 15.67 7.54
CA ARG A 173 -20.15 15.99 7.54
C ARG A 173 -20.62 16.73 6.28
N ALA A 174 -19.69 17.22 5.48
CA ALA A 174 -19.99 17.99 4.28
C ALA A 174 -19.99 17.08 3.04
N HIS A 175 -21.15 16.71 2.55
CA HIS A 175 -21.29 15.82 1.38
C HIS A 175 -20.66 16.37 0.10
N SER A 176 -20.62 17.70 -0.06
CA SER A 176 -20.01 18.35 -1.24
C SER A 176 -18.49 18.11 -1.38
N VAL A 177 -17.82 17.72 -0.32
CA VAL A 177 -16.36 17.50 -0.28
C VAL A 177 -15.96 16.09 0.18
N GLU A 178 -16.82 15.12 -0.01
CA GLU A 178 -16.57 13.74 0.42
C GLU A 178 -15.25 13.18 -0.10
N LEU A 179 -14.88 13.43 -1.36
CA LEU A 179 -13.61 12.99 -1.95
C LEU A 179 -12.41 13.57 -1.20
N ILE A 180 -12.47 14.85 -0.80
CA ILE A 180 -11.40 15.51 -0.06
C ILE A 180 -11.31 14.96 1.36
N ALA A 181 -12.45 14.72 2.00
CA ALA A 181 -12.50 14.09 3.32
C ALA A 181 -11.90 12.67 3.26
N GLN A 182 -12.23 11.89 2.24
CA GLN A 182 -11.61 10.57 2.03
C GLN A 182 -10.10 10.66 1.79
N SER A 183 -9.61 11.71 1.12
CA SER A 183 -8.17 11.95 0.94
C SER A 183 -7.47 12.20 2.28
N TYR A 184 -8.07 12.98 3.17
CA TYR A 184 -7.53 13.20 4.52
C TYR A 184 -7.52 11.91 5.36
N LEU A 185 -8.57 11.10 5.27
CA LEU A 185 -8.59 9.80 5.91
C LEU A 185 -7.47 8.89 5.37
N SER A 186 -7.28 8.87 4.06
CA SER A 186 -6.22 8.08 3.43
C SER A 186 -4.83 8.52 3.87
N LEU A 187 -4.57 9.83 3.98
CA LEU A 187 -3.31 10.36 4.52
C LEU A 187 -3.10 9.97 6.00
N THR A 188 -4.16 10.03 6.80
CA THR A 188 -4.10 9.52 8.19
C THR A 188 -3.62 8.08 8.23
N LEU A 189 -4.21 7.23 7.39
CA LEU A 189 -3.87 5.80 7.34
C LEU A 189 -2.45 5.57 6.79
N VAL A 190 -2.01 6.34 5.79
CA VAL A 190 -0.63 6.28 5.27
C VAL A 190 0.38 6.60 6.37
N PHE A 191 0.18 7.69 7.10
CA PHE A 191 1.11 8.08 8.15
C PHE A 191 1.09 7.12 9.36
N LEU A 192 -0.06 6.52 9.70
CA LEU A 192 -0.11 5.45 10.68
C LEU A 192 0.67 4.22 10.21
N ALA A 193 0.50 3.84 8.94
CA ALA A 193 1.15 2.68 8.35
C ALA A 193 2.68 2.80 8.23
N LEU A 194 3.23 4.01 8.31
CA LEU A 194 4.68 4.23 8.33
C LEU A 194 5.31 4.01 9.71
N ILE A 195 4.53 4.02 10.79
CA ILE A 195 5.07 3.92 12.16
C ILE A 195 5.71 2.55 12.45
N PRO A 196 5.05 1.40 12.18
CA PRO A 196 5.65 0.09 12.44
C PRO A 196 7.00 -0.14 11.75
N PRO A 197 7.16 0.11 10.43
CA PRO A 197 8.45 -0.12 9.77
C PRO A 197 9.55 0.84 10.21
N ILE A 198 9.19 1.98 10.82
CA ILE A 198 10.18 2.92 11.37
C ILE A 198 10.67 2.44 12.74
N LEU A 199 9.79 1.91 13.57
CA LEU A 199 10.09 1.55 14.96
C LEU A 199 10.53 0.09 15.16
N LEU A 200 10.05 -0.80 14.28
CA LEU A 200 10.31 -2.23 14.40
C LEU A 200 11.54 -2.62 13.57
N PRO A 201 12.27 -3.67 13.97
CA PRO A 201 13.29 -4.28 13.10
C PRO A 201 12.71 -4.68 11.75
N ASP A 202 13.52 -4.66 10.70
CA ASP A 202 13.11 -4.81 9.29
C ASP A 202 12.09 -5.93 9.03
N GLN A 203 12.35 -7.10 9.60
CA GLN A 203 11.47 -8.27 9.47
C GLN A 203 10.08 -8.08 10.11
N TRP A 204 9.99 -7.35 11.22
CA TRP A 204 8.74 -7.07 11.92
C TRP A 204 7.96 -5.90 11.28
N GLY A 205 8.63 -5.05 10.50
CA GLY A 205 8.00 -4.06 9.64
C GLY A 205 7.03 -4.70 8.65
N VAL A 206 7.38 -5.85 8.11
CA VAL A 206 6.51 -6.64 7.21
C VAL A 206 5.22 -7.09 7.92
N VAL A 207 5.33 -7.55 9.17
CA VAL A 207 4.15 -7.90 10.00
C VAL A 207 3.28 -6.66 10.21
N GLY A 208 3.89 -5.53 10.58
CA GLY A 208 3.19 -4.27 10.75
C GLY A 208 2.37 -3.92 9.51
N TRP A 209 2.99 -3.89 8.33
CA TRP A 209 2.30 -3.58 7.08
C TRP A 209 1.19 -4.56 6.73
N SER A 210 1.39 -5.87 6.99
CA SER A 210 0.38 -6.87 6.69
C SER A 210 -0.85 -6.74 7.58
N VAL A 211 -0.65 -6.53 8.89
CA VAL A 211 -1.74 -6.34 9.85
C VAL A 211 -2.48 -5.04 9.60
N GLU A 212 -1.75 -3.93 9.41
CA GLU A 212 -2.37 -2.64 9.11
C GLU A 212 -3.10 -2.66 7.77
N GLY A 213 -2.50 -3.24 6.73
CA GLY A 213 -3.15 -3.40 5.43
C GLY A 213 -4.45 -4.18 5.56
N ALA A 214 -4.48 -5.25 6.35
CA ALA A 214 -5.68 -6.02 6.61
C ALA A 214 -6.73 -5.19 7.35
N LEU A 215 -6.36 -4.47 8.41
CA LEU A 215 -7.28 -3.62 9.18
C LEU A 215 -7.84 -2.46 8.34
N ILE A 216 -6.98 -1.78 7.55
CA ILE A 216 -7.40 -0.70 6.65
C ILE A 216 -8.35 -1.23 5.59
N PHE A 217 -8.09 -2.42 5.02
CA PHE A 217 -8.96 -3.04 4.03
C PHE A 217 -10.35 -3.36 4.59
N MET A 218 -10.40 -3.97 5.78
CA MET A 218 -11.65 -4.27 6.48
C MET A 218 -12.46 -2.99 6.78
N TYR A 219 -11.78 -1.96 7.27
CA TYR A 219 -12.39 -0.65 7.51
C TYR A 219 -12.89 0.00 6.22
N ALA A 220 -12.12 -0.11 5.13
CA ALA A 220 -12.49 0.42 3.82
C ALA A 220 -13.72 -0.26 3.23
N LEU A 221 -13.88 -1.58 3.42
CA LEU A 221 -15.10 -2.31 3.06
C LEU A 221 -16.30 -1.81 3.87
N TYR A 222 -16.13 -1.64 5.18
CA TYR A 222 -17.18 -1.13 6.05
C TYR A 222 -17.66 0.27 5.64
N ARG A 223 -16.71 1.17 5.31
CA ARG A 223 -16.98 2.56 4.89
C ARG A 223 -17.29 2.73 3.41
N ASN A 224 -17.15 1.67 2.60
CA ASN A 224 -17.26 1.72 1.13
C ASN A 224 -16.31 2.73 0.48
N SER A 225 -15.08 2.87 1.02
CA SER A 225 -14.06 3.78 0.51
C SER A 225 -13.17 3.10 -0.51
N VAL A 226 -13.29 3.49 -1.78
CA VAL A 226 -12.48 2.93 -2.89
C VAL A 226 -11.00 3.26 -2.71
N LEU A 227 -10.68 4.50 -2.34
CA LEU A 227 -9.29 4.96 -2.19
C LEU A 227 -8.57 4.21 -1.07
N SER A 228 -9.22 4.05 0.10
CA SER A 228 -8.64 3.29 1.22
C SER A 228 -8.46 1.81 0.90
N ARG A 229 -9.32 1.21 0.03
CA ARG A 229 -9.15 -0.17 -0.44
C ARG A 229 -7.88 -0.34 -1.28
N TYR A 230 -7.66 0.56 -2.26
CA TYR A 230 -6.43 0.52 -3.06
C TYR A 230 -5.16 0.75 -2.23
N LEU A 231 -5.23 1.67 -1.26
CA LEU A 231 -4.14 1.89 -0.32
C LEU A 231 -3.80 0.61 0.48
N ALA A 232 -4.83 -0.03 1.05
CA ALA A 232 -4.67 -1.27 1.80
C ALA A 232 -4.10 -2.41 0.93
N MET A 233 -4.59 -2.53 -0.32
CA MET A 233 -4.03 -3.50 -1.28
C MET A 233 -2.57 -3.22 -1.59
N GLY A 234 -2.20 -1.95 -1.77
CA GLY A 234 -0.81 -1.54 -1.96
C GLY A 234 0.06 -1.94 -0.76
N LEU A 235 -0.42 -1.69 0.46
CA LEU A 235 0.29 -2.04 1.70
C LEU A 235 0.49 -3.57 1.83
N LEU A 236 -0.56 -4.34 1.57
CA LEU A 236 -0.50 -5.80 1.58
C LEU A 236 0.44 -6.35 0.49
N ALA A 237 0.47 -5.72 -0.69
CA ALA A 237 1.40 -6.08 -1.75
C ALA A 237 2.85 -5.78 -1.35
N VAL A 238 3.11 -4.62 -0.75
CA VAL A 238 4.44 -4.25 -0.25
C VAL A 238 4.88 -5.22 0.83
N ALA A 239 4.02 -5.58 1.78
CA ALA A 239 4.32 -6.59 2.80
C ALA A 239 4.71 -7.94 2.18
N GLY A 240 3.96 -8.41 1.20
CA GLY A 240 4.26 -9.66 0.48
C GLY A 240 5.57 -9.61 -0.30
N LEU A 241 5.83 -8.52 -1.04
CA LEU A 241 7.06 -8.35 -1.80
C LEU A 241 8.29 -8.19 -0.89
N SER A 242 8.16 -7.42 0.20
CA SER A 242 9.24 -7.27 1.18
C SER A 242 9.58 -8.58 1.86
N SER A 243 8.58 -9.43 2.15
CA SER A 243 8.83 -10.75 2.72
C SER A 243 9.67 -11.64 1.79
N LEU A 244 9.39 -11.62 0.49
CA LEU A 244 10.18 -12.36 -0.51
C LEU A 244 11.62 -11.82 -0.61
N TYR A 245 11.79 -10.50 -0.58
CA TYR A 245 13.11 -9.88 -0.59
C TYR A 245 13.95 -10.35 0.61
N TYR A 246 13.40 -10.32 1.81
CA TYR A 246 14.11 -10.76 3.02
C TYR A 246 14.46 -12.26 3.01
N VAL A 247 13.62 -13.11 2.44
CA VAL A 247 13.95 -14.54 2.29
C VAL A 247 15.17 -14.74 1.40
N VAL A 248 15.26 -13.98 0.30
CA VAL A 248 16.38 -14.08 -0.64
C VAL A 248 17.67 -13.51 -0.04
N GLU A 249 17.60 -12.37 0.64
CA GLU A 249 18.76 -11.68 1.19
C GLU A 249 19.31 -12.33 2.47
N LEU A 250 18.43 -12.70 3.39
CA LEU A 250 18.83 -13.12 4.73
C LEU A 250 19.07 -14.64 4.86
N ASN A 251 18.69 -15.44 3.86
CA ASN A 251 18.69 -16.91 3.91
C ASN A 251 17.98 -17.51 5.15
N HIS A 252 17.40 -16.68 5.98
CA HIS A 252 16.68 -17.09 7.20
C HIS A 252 15.63 -16.04 7.54
N PHE A 253 14.36 -16.36 7.34
CA PHE A 253 13.25 -15.50 7.69
C PHE A 253 12.42 -16.15 8.80
N PRO A 254 12.05 -15.43 9.87
CA PRO A 254 11.30 -16.01 10.97
C PRO A 254 9.96 -16.59 10.53
N THR A 255 9.69 -17.85 10.87
CA THR A 255 8.42 -18.52 10.56
C THR A 255 7.21 -17.78 11.13
N GLU A 256 7.38 -17.10 12.26
CA GLU A 256 6.37 -16.28 12.92
C GLU A 256 5.85 -15.16 12.02
N VAL A 257 6.72 -14.56 11.22
CA VAL A 257 6.35 -13.48 10.28
C VAL A 257 5.43 -14.02 9.20
N TYR A 258 5.71 -15.21 8.67
CA TYR A 258 4.84 -15.85 7.68
C TYR A 258 3.51 -16.31 8.27
N TRP A 259 3.47 -16.73 9.54
CA TRP A 259 2.21 -16.96 10.25
C TRP A 259 1.36 -15.68 10.31
N ALA A 260 1.98 -14.55 10.64
CA ALA A 260 1.27 -13.27 10.69
C ALA A 260 0.75 -12.84 9.31
N LEU A 261 1.55 -13.03 8.25
CA LEU A 261 1.14 -12.77 6.86
C LEU A 261 -0.06 -13.64 6.47
N CYS A 262 0.02 -14.95 6.70
CA CYS A 262 -1.07 -15.88 6.41
C CYS A 262 -2.35 -15.51 7.14
N LEU A 263 -2.27 -15.17 8.43
CA LEU A 263 -3.42 -14.75 9.22
C LEU A 263 -4.03 -13.44 8.71
N SER A 264 -3.19 -12.47 8.32
CA SER A 264 -3.64 -11.19 7.78
C SER A 264 -4.38 -11.38 6.45
N TYR A 265 -3.81 -12.14 5.51
CA TYR A 265 -4.46 -12.41 4.22
C TYR A 265 -5.72 -13.25 4.38
N PHE A 266 -5.69 -14.26 5.25
CA PHE A 266 -6.88 -15.06 5.55
C PHE A 266 -7.99 -14.21 6.17
N ALA A 267 -7.68 -13.34 7.11
CA ALA A 267 -8.65 -12.43 7.72
C ALA A 267 -9.31 -11.51 6.70
N VAL A 268 -8.53 -10.95 5.76
CA VAL A 268 -9.04 -10.13 4.66
C VAL A 268 -10.02 -10.92 3.79
N VAL A 269 -9.62 -12.12 3.37
CA VAL A 269 -10.46 -13.00 2.54
C VAL A 269 -11.73 -13.40 3.30
N ALA A 270 -11.63 -13.76 4.58
CA ALA A 270 -12.76 -14.14 5.42
C ALA A 270 -13.77 -13.00 5.61
N VAL A 271 -13.27 -11.79 5.94
CA VAL A 271 -14.14 -10.62 6.14
C VAL A 271 -14.77 -10.17 4.82
N ALA A 272 -13.99 -10.12 3.74
CA ALA A 272 -14.50 -9.78 2.41
C ALA A 272 -15.68 -10.69 2.00
N ASN A 273 -15.66 -11.93 2.44
CA ASN A 273 -16.69 -12.93 2.12
C ASN A 273 -17.84 -13.01 3.13
N SER A 274 -17.67 -12.47 4.33
CA SER A 274 -18.65 -12.61 5.41
C SER A 274 -20.00 -12.01 5.10
N VAL A 275 -20.05 -10.92 4.33
CA VAL A 275 -21.25 -10.14 4.04
C VAL A 275 -21.38 -9.88 2.54
N GLU A 276 -22.57 -10.10 1.98
CA GLU A 276 -22.84 -9.88 0.55
C GLU A 276 -22.56 -8.43 0.12
N ARG A 277 -22.83 -7.44 0.96
CA ARG A 277 -22.52 -6.04 0.72
C ARG A 277 -21.01 -5.82 0.47
N PHE A 278 -20.13 -6.55 1.14
CA PHE A 278 -18.68 -6.44 0.96
C PHE A 278 -18.27 -7.09 -0.35
N ARG A 279 -18.85 -8.23 -0.69
CA ARG A 279 -18.59 -8.93 -1.95
C ARG A 279 -18.91 -8.07 -3.18
N GLN A 280 -20.04 -7.39 -3.17
CA GLN A 280 -20.46 -6.50 -4.28
C GLN A 280 -19.52 -5.32 -4.51
N GLN A 281 -18.69 -4.97 -3.53
CA GLN A 281 -17.69 -3.91 -3.67
C GLN A 281 -16.38 -4.38 -4.32
N LEU A 282 -16.17 -5.67 -4.48
CA LEU A 282 -14.91 -6.27 -4.91
C LEU A 282 -14.96 -6.67 -6.37
N SER A 283 -13.90 -6.37 -7.10
CA SER A 283 -13.70 -6.87 -8.45
C SER A 283 -13.06 -8.27 -8.43
N PHE A 284 -13.20 -9.01 -9.50
CA PHE A 284 -12.53 -10.31 -9.68
C PHE A 284 -11.01 -10.18 -9.50
N ALA A 285 -10.38 -9.13 -10.04
CA ALA A 285 -8.96 -8.89 -9.91
C ALA A 285 -8.51 -8.72 -8.45
N THR A 286 -9.34 -8.04 -7.62
CA THR A 286 -9.07 -7.88 -6.19
C THR A 286 -9.09 -9.23 -5.47
N ILE A 287 -10.06 -10.08 -5.79
CA ILE A 287 -10.20 -11.41 -5.20
C ILE A 287 -9.02 -12.29 -5.61
N ALA A 288 -8.68 -12.32 -6.90
CA ALA A 288 -7.55 -13.06 -7.42
C ALA A 288 -6.23 -12.63 -6.76
N PHE A 289 -6.04 -11.32 -6.55
CA PHE A 289 -4.89 -10.77 -5.85
C PHE A 289 -4.76 -11.33 -4.42
N PHE A 290 -5.83 -11.32 -3.63
CA PHE A 290 -5.78 -11.84 -2.26
C PHE A 290 -5.60 -13.35 -2.20
N CYS A 291 -6.23 -14.09 -3.10
CA CYS A 291 -6.04 -15.54 -3.19
C CYS A 291 -4.58 -15.89 -3.56
N LEU A 292 -3.98 -15.14 -4.49
CA LEU A 292 -2.59 -15.33 -4.87
C LEU A 292 -1.63 -15.01 -3.72
N GLN A 293 -1.88 -13.94 -2.98
CA GLN A 293 -1.10 -13.56 -1.80
C GLN A 293 -1.19 -14.61 -0.69
N LEU A 294 -2.40 -15.09 -0.40
CA LEU A 294 -2.61 -16.14 0.59
C LEU A 294 -1.91 -17.44 0.18
N LEU A 295 -2.01 -17.82 -1.09
CA LEU A 295 -1.34 -19.00 -1.62
C LEU A 295 0.19 -18.86 -1.53
N SER A 296 0.73 -17.72 -1.92
CA SER A 296 2.17 -17.43 -1.83
C SER A 296 2.67 -17.49 -0.39
N ALA A 297 1.99 -16.82 0.55
CA ALA A 297 2.38 -16.79 1.95
C ALA A 297 2.29 -18.18 2.60
N THR A 298 1.24 -18.95 2.31
CA THR A 298 1.09 -20.32 2.83
C THR A 298 2.13 -21.27 2.25
N SER A 299 2.48 -21.12 0.97
CA SER A 299 3.53 -21.93 0.34
C SER A 299 4.90 -21.65 0.94
N MET A 300 5.23 -20.38 1.17
CA MET A 300 6.50 -19.99 1.80
C MET A 300 6.59 -20.41 3.26
N LEU A 301 5.51 -20.22 4.04
CA LEU A 301 5.45 -20.72 5.41
C LEU A 301 5.70 -22.23 5.45
N PHE A 302 5.12 -22.94 4.50
CA PHE A 302 5.27 -24.37 4.39
C PHE A 302 6.72 -24.77 4.07
N ILE A 303 7.35 -24.09 3.10
CA ILE A 303 8.77 -24.34 2.75
C ILE A 303 9.67 -24.12 3.98
N LEU A 304 9.43 -23.04 4.73
CA LEU A 304 10.22 -22.73 5.93
C LEU A 304 10.02 -23.77 7.05
N LEU A 305 8.77 -24.21 7.27
CA LEU A 305 8.48 -25.26 8.25
C LEU A 305 9.12 -26.59 7.88
N LEU A 306 9.30 -26.84 6.58
CA LEU A 306 9.95 -28.06 6.10
C LEU A 306 11.48 -27.98 6.20
N ASP A 307 12.07 -26.80 6.08
CA ASP A 307 13.50 -26.59 6.26
C ASP A 307 13.94 -26.84 7.71
N GLU A 308 13.03 -26.61 8.67
CA GLU A 308 13.23 -26.96 10.09
C GLU A 308 13.18 -28.49 10.33
N ILE A 309 12.59 -29.27 9.42
CA ILE A 309 12.46 -30.71 9.54
C ILE A 309 13.53 -31.37 8.67
N ASP A 310 14.62 -31.80 9.27
CA ASP A 310 15.87 -32.31 8.67
C ASP A 310 15.73 -33.53 7.69
N SER A 311 14.55 -33.78 7.16
CA SER A 311 14.29 -34.95 6.30
C SER A 311 13.62 -34.55 4.99
N LYS A 312 14.38 -34.64 3.88
CA LYS A 312 13.89 -34.43 2.50
C LYS A 312 12.67 -35.33 2.15
N SER A 313 12.50 -36.45 2.78
CA SER A 313 11.36 -37.33 2.55
C SER A 313 10.06 -36.79 3.15
N GLN A 314 10.13 -36.05 4.27
CA GLN A 314 8.94 -35.44 4.88
C GLN A 314 8.46 -34.25 4.07
N VAL A 315 9.37 -33.52 3.42
CA VAL A 315 9.04 -32.40 2.49
C VAL A 315 8.17 -32.89 1.34
N THR A 316 8.58 -33.96 0.70
CA THR A 316 7.84 -34.50 -0.45
C THR A 316 6.47 -35.05 -0.08
N MET A 317 6.29 -35.49 1.17
CA MET A 317 5.00 -35.98 1.67
C MET A 317 4.04 -34.90 2.12
N ALA A 318 4.56 -33.82 2.69
CA ALA A 318 3.71 -32.78 3.23
C ALA A 318 3.03 -31.94 2.12
N LEU A 319 3.66 -31.77 0.96
CA LEU A 319 3.13 -31.01 -0.17
C LEU A 319 1.83 -31.62 -0.74
N PRO A 320 1.74 -32.94 -1.06
CA PRO A 320 0.48 -33.57 -1.45
C PRO A 320 -0.62 -33.46 -0.39
N ILE A 321 -0.26 -33.57 0.89
CA ILE A 321 -1.23 -33.45 2.00
C ILE A 321 -1.84 -32.06 2.04
N ILE A 322 -1.05 -31.00 1.87
CA ILE A 322 -1.56 -29.61 1.85
C ILE A 322 -2.46 -29.39 0.64
N VAL A 323 -2.04 -29.84 -0.54
CA VAL A 323 -2.87 -29.74 -1.74
C VAL A 323 -4.18 -30.50 -1.54
N LEU A 324 -4.13 -31.68 -0.92
CA LEU A 324 -5.33 -32.46 -0.60
C LEU A 324 -6.24 -31.70 0.36
N LEU A 325 -5.70 -31.16 1.46
CA LEU A 325 -6.46 -30.38 2.43
C LEU A 325 -7.09 -29.14 1.79
N TYR A 326 -6.34 -28.43 0.95
CA TYR A 326 -6.84 -27.28 0.21
C TYR A 326 -7.96 -27.68 -0.75
N THR A 327 -7.81 -28.77 -1.49
CA THR A 327 -8.81 -29.27 -2.43
C THR A 327 -10.07 -29.71 -1.69
N VAL A 328 -9.94 -30.45 -0.59
CA VAL A 328 -11.08 -30.86 0.24
C VAL A 328 -11.81 -29.65 0.81
N LEU A 329 -11.08 -28.64 1.29
CA LEU A 329 -11.68 -27.41 1.79
C LEU A 329 -12.44 -26.66 0.68
N ASN A 330 -11.85 -26.55 -0.50
CA ASN A 330 -12.49 -25.91 -1.64
C ASN A 330 -13.78 -26.65 -2.07
N GLU A 331 -13.72 -27.97 -2.20
CA GLU A 331 -14.88 -28.81 -2.51
C GLU A 331 -15.98 -28.71 -1.44
N TRP A 332 -15.59 -28.70 -0.16
CA TRP A 332 -16.54 -28.56 0.93
C TRP A 332 -17.24 -27.19 0.92
N LEU A 333 -16.51 -26.10 0.61
CA LEU A 333 -17.06 -24.77 0.45
C LEU A 333 -18.01 -24.68 -0.74
N LEU A 334 -17.66 -25.30 -1.87
CA LEU A 334 -18.51 -25.40 -3.06
C LEU A 334 -19.80 -26.21 -2.78
N TYR A 335 -19.65 -27.37 -2.10
CA TYR A 335 -20.78 -28.22 -1.74
C TYR A 335 -21.79 -27.51 -0.83
N ARG A 336 -21.31 -26.78 0.15
CA ARG A 336 -22.18 -26.02 1.05
C ARG A 336 -22.85 -24.83 0.37
N LYS A 337 -22.59 -24.56 -0.91
CA LYS A 337 -22.99 -23.32 -1.58
C LYS A 337 -22.69 -22.12 -0.70
N ALA A 338 -21.60 -22.26 0.08
CA ALA A 338 -21.17 -21.22 0.98
C ALA A 338 -20.92 -19.98 0.15
N SER A 339 -21.23 -18.86 0.72
CA SER A 339 -20.90 -17.56 0.12
C SER A 339 -19.44 -17.43 -0.30
N TRP A 340 -18.57 -18.31 0.16
CA TRP A 340 -17.13 -18.41 -0.12
C TRP A 340 -16.80 -19.06 -1.48
N SER A 341 -17.73 -19.77 -2.10
CA SER A 341 -17.49 -20.47 -3.36
C SER A 341 -17.07 -19.56 -4.53
N TRP A 342 -17.37 -18.26 -4.44
CA TRP A 342 -16.96 -17.30 -5.46
C TRP A 342 -15.57 -16.72 -5.25
N LEU A 343 -14.99 -16.79 -4.02
CA LEU A 343 -13.63 -16.35 -3.72
C LEU A 343 -12.55 -17.29 -4.24
N LEU A 344 -12.90 -18.55 -4.41
CA LEU A 344 -12.02 -19.58 -4.93
C LEU A 344 -12.53 -19.98 -6.32
N PRO A 345 -12.23 -19.21 -7.38
CA PRO A 345 -12.55 -19.61 -8.74
C PRO A 345 -11.98 -21.00 -9.01
N LYS A 346 -12.70 -21.83 -9.73
CA LYS A 346 -12.34 -23.24 -10.01
C LYS A 346 -10.91 -23.39 -10.53
N TRP A 347 -10.46 -22.45 -11.39
CA TRP A 347 -9.11 -22.47 -11.94
C TRP A 347 -8.00 -22.23 -10.89
N ILE A 348 -8.26 -21.49 -9.80
CA ILE A 348 -7.30 -21.33 -8.69
C ILE A 348 -7.11 -22.66 -7.95
N GLY A 349 -8.15 -23.48 -7.84
CA GLY A 349 -8.05 -24.82 -7.29
C GLY A 349 -7.15 -25.74 -8.10
N LEU A 350 -6.93 -25.47 -9.40
CA LEU A 350 -6.03 -26.22 -10.26
C LEU A 350 -4.55 -25.89 -10.03
N ILE A 351 -4.22 -24.67 -9.60
CA ILE A 351 -2.84 -24.22 -9.39
C ILE A 351 -2.05 -25.17 -8.46
N PRO A 352 -2.56 -25.57 -7.29
CA PRO A 352 -1.87 -26.51 -6.42
C PRO A 352 -1.57 -27.86 -7.10
N LEU A 353 -2.47 -28.36 -7.92
CA LEU A 353 -2.27 -29.61 -8.65
C LEU A 353 -1.08 -29.50 -9.63
N TYR A 354 -1.03 -28.42 -10.42
CA TYR A 354 0.07 -28.18 -11.34
C TYR A 354 1.38 -27.89 -10.60
N ALA A 355 1.32 -27.20 -9.43
CA ALA A 355 2.49 -26.95 -8.60
C ALA A 355 3.10 -28.28 -8.08
N VAL A 356 2.27 -29.24 -7.63
CA VAL A 356 2.75 -30.56 -7.22
C VAL A 356 3.40 -31.29 -8.39
N ALA A 357 2.77 -31.29 -9.57
CA ALA A 357 3.34 -31.90 -10.77
C ALA A 357 4.68 -31.26 -11.16
N PHE A 358 4.77 -29.93 -11.10
CA PHE A 358 6.01 -29.19 -11.40
C PHE A 358 7.12 -29.52 -10.41
N ILE A 359 6.86 -29.52 -9.11
CA ILE A 359 7.85 -29.86 -8.07
C ILE A 359 8.33 -31.30 -8.22
N PHE A 360 7.43 -32.22 -8.55
CA PHE A 360 7.79 -33.59 -8.83
C PHE A 360 8.74 -33.70 -10.03
N LEU A 361 8.44 -33.04 -11.14
CA LEU A 361 9.30 -32.99 -12.33
C LEU A 361 10.67 -32.38 -12.05
N VAL A 362 10.73 -31.33 -11.25
CA VAL A 362 11.99 -30.70 -10.82
C VAL A 362 12.78 -31.67 -9.92
N GLY A 363 12.12 -32.34 -8.98
CA GLY A 363 12.74 -33.35 -8.13
C GLY A 363 13.32 -34.54 -8.94
N LEU A 364 12.61 -35.00 -9.97
CA LEU A 364 13.10 -36.03 -10.89
C LEU A 364 14.35 -35.59 -11.68
N SER A 365 14.45 -34.30 -12.04
CA SER A 365 15.58 -33.81 -12.82
C SER A 365 16.86 -33.62 -12.01
N HIS A 366 16.74 -33.37 -10.70
CA HIS A 366 17.86 -33.00 -9.84
C HIS A 366 18.51 -34.16 -9.10
N ASP A 367 17.72 -35.09 -8.56
CA ASP A 367 18.22 -36.11 -7.61
C ASP A 367 17.80 -37.54 -7.92
N GLY A 368 17.14 -37.78 -9.04
CA GLY A 368 16.56 -39.11 -9.34
C GLY A 368 15.31 -39.40 -8.50
N VAL A 369 14.87 -40.64 -8.45
CA VAL A 369 13.61 -41.01 -7.75
C VAL A 369 13.81 -41.09 -6.24
N ILE A 370 14.04 -39.93 -5.61
CA ILE A 370 14.30 -39.81 -4.16
C ILE A 370 13.04 -40.03 -3.31
N MET A 371 11.87 -39.89 -3.90
CA MET A 371 10.58 -39.98 -3.21
C MET A 371 10.28 -41.33 -2.56
N TRP A 372 11.09 -42.35 -2.78
CA TRP A 372 10.75 -43.73 -2.48
C TRP A 372 11.65 -44.36 -1.43
N SER A 373 12.13 -43.56 -0.46
CA SER A 373 13.04 -44.06 0.57
C SER A 373 12.41 -45.05 1.54
N SER A 374 11.08 -44.98 1.78
CA SER A 374 10.38 -45.93 2.63
C SER A 374 9.08 -46.46 2.01
N GLY A 375 8.63 -47.64 2.39
CA GLY A 375 7.37 -48.21 1.91
C GLY A 375 6.13 -47.46 2.39
N LEU A 376 6.23 -46.83 3.56
CA LEU A 376 5.15 -45.98 4.12
C LEU A 376 4.98 -44.71 3.33
N ASP A 377 6.07 -44.08 2.91
CA ASP A 377 6.06 -42.86 2.12
C ASP A 377 5.42 -43.10 0.75
N ARG A 378 5.72 -44.20 0.10
CA ARG A 378 5.08 -44.61 -1.15
C ARG A 378 3.57 -44.77 -1.00
N LEU A 379 3.14 -45.43 0.06
CA LEU A 379 1.72 -45.69 0.31
C LEU A 379 0.95 -44.40 0.59
N LEU A 380 1.52 -43.49 1.38
CA LEU A 380 0.91 -42.19 1.67
C LEU A 380 0.84 -41.31 0.41
N PHE A 381 1.90 -41.30 -0.40
CA PHE A 381 1.90 -40.57 -1.66
C PHE A 381 0.84 -41.12 -2.64
N ALA A 382 0.77 -42.43 -2.80
CA ALA A 382 -0.22 -43.07 -3.66
C ALA A 382 -1.66 -42.81 -3.18
N LEU A 383 -1.91 -42.87 -1.87
CA LEU A 383 -3.22 -42.54 -1.30
C LEU A 383 -3.61 -41.07 -1.49
N THR A 384 -2.70 -40.12 -1.23
CA THR A 384 -2.98 -38.69 -1.39
C THR A 384 -3.17 -38.34 -2.86
N SER A 385 -2.34 -38.85 -3.76
CA SER A 385 -2.48 -38.60 -5.20
C SER A 385 -3.73 -39.27 -5.76
N GLY A 386 -4.06 -40.46 -5.32
CA GLY A 386 -5.30 -41.15 -5.70
C GLY A 386 -6.55 -40.41 -5.25
N LEU A 387 -6.58 -39.91 -4.01
CA LEU A 387 -7.68 -39.10 -3.50
C LEU A 387 -7.80 -37.76 -4.25
N LEU A 388 -6.69 -37.07 -4.54
CA LEU A 388 -6.65 -35.88 -5.39
C LEU A 388 -7.25 -36.15 -6.77
N THR A 389 -6.81 -37.25 -7.41
CA THR A 389 -7.32 -37.65 -8.73
C THR A 389 -8.83 -37.91 -8.68
N LEU A 390 -9.32 -38.62 -7.67
CA LEU A 390 -10.76 -38.87 -7.49
C LEU A 390 -11.56 -37.60 -7.28
N LEU A 391 -11.05 -36.63 -6.51
CA LEU A 391 -11.69 -35.33 -6.30
C LEU A 391 -11.76 -34.52 -7.58
N TRP A 392 -10.72 -34.59 -8.41
CA TRP A 392 -10.67 -33.83 -9.68
C TRP A 392 -11.43 -34.50 -10.82
N LEU A 393 -11.62 -35.83 -10.79
CA LEU A 393 -12.46 -36.56 -11.73
C LEU A 393 -13.95 -36.38 -11.45
N ARG A 394 -14.36 -35.90 -10.30
CA ARG A 394 -15.75 -35.52 -10.07
C ARG A 394 -16.15 -34.46 -11.09
N PRO A 395 -17.27 -34.68 -11.83
CA PRO A 395 -17.73 -33.69 -12.78
C PRO A 395 -18.01 -32.39 -12.02
N LEU A 396 -17.20 -31.36 -12.30
CA LEU A 396 -17.47 -30.00 -11.85
C LEU A 396 -18.77 -29.59 -12.52
N GLN A 397 -19.89 -29.73 -11.81
CA GLN A 397 -21.22 -29.45 -12.33
C GLN A 397 -21.25 -28.02 -12.86
N GLY A 398 -21.29 -27.84 -14.16
CA GLY A 398 -21.69 -26.63 -14.82
C GLY A 398 -20.66 -25.83 -15.63
N VAL A 399 -19.50 -26.37 -16.00
CA VAL A 399 -18.55 -25.66 -16.89
C VAL A 399 -17.93 -26.63 -17.88
N GLU A 400 -18.45 -26.66 -19.11
CA GLU A 400 -17.99 -27.56 -20.19
C GLU A 400 -16.55 -27.26 -20.62
N ASP A 401 -16.13 -26.00 -20.67
CA ASP A 401 -14.79 -25.57 -21.13
C ASP A 401 -13.65 -25.90 -20.14
N GLU A 402 -13.93 -26.16 -18.88
CA GLU A 402 -12.92 -26.50 -17.86
C GLU A 402 -12.64 -28.00 -17.75
N GLN A 403 -13.45 -28.88 -18.37
CA GLN A 403 -13.29 -30.32 -18.28
C GLN A 403 -11.98 -30.83 -18.90
N GLU A 404 -11.49 -30.19 -19.96
CA GLU A 404 -10.24 -30.58 -20.60
C GLU A 404 -9.03 -30.33 -19.69
N TRP A 405 -8.96 -29.20 -19.01
CA TRP A 405 -7.88 -28.87 -18.08
C TRP A 405 -7.91 -29.70 -16.81
N VAL A 406 -9.10 -30.04 -16.32
CA VAL A 406 -9.27 -30.94 -15.15
C VAL A 406 -8.84 -32.34 -15.50
N SER A 407 -9.20 -32.85 -16.68
CA SER A 407 -8.80 -34.16 -17.15
C SER A 407 -7.28 -34.26 -17.36
N LEU A 408 -6.64 -33.21 -17.87
CA LEU A 408 -5.18 -33.15 -18.02
C LEU A 408 -4.46 -33.15 -16.66
N GLY A 409 -4.97 -32.41 -15.69
CA GLY A 409 -4.44 -32.39 -14.32
C GLY A 409 -4.60 -33.73 -13.62
N ALA A 410 -5.74 -34.41 -13.80
CA ALA A 410 -5.99 -35.75 -13.27
C ALA A 410 -5.08 -36.78 -13.92
N LEU A 411 -4.87 -36.74 -15.24
CA LEU A 411 -3.95 -37.60 -15.96
C LEU A 411 -2.50 -37.40 -15.51
N LEU A 412 -2.06 -36.14 -15.32
CA LEU A 412 -0.74 -35.83 -14.77
C LEU A 412 -0.56 -36.40 -13.35
N SER A 413 -1.55 -36.23 -12.49
CA SER A 413 -1.53 -36.77 -11.13
C SER A 413 -1.45 -38.30 -11.14
N LEU A 414 -2.18 -38.97 -12.04
CA LEU A 414 -2.16 -40.43 -12.21
C LEU A 414 -0.82 -40.94 -12.80
N ALA A 415 -0.21 -40.18 -13.70
CA ALA A 415 1.09 -40.54 -14.28
C ALA A 415 2.24 -40.39 -13.26
N LEU A 416 2.04 -39.64 -12.19
CA LEU A 416 3.01 -39.39 -11.12
C LEU A 416 2.86 -40.36 -9.94
N THR A 417 1.77 -41.15 -9.87
CA THR A 417 1.55 -42.21 -8.89
C THR A 417 2.01 -43.56 -9.43
#